data_9e11456a43e3ed483c15cf28fa32b700
#
_entry.id   9e11456a43e3ed483c15cf28fa32b700
#
_cell.length_a   1.000
_cell.length_b   1.000
_cell.length_c   1.000
_cell.angle_alpha   90.00
_cell.angle_beta   90.00
_cell.angle_gamma   90.00
#
_symmetry.space_group_name_H-M   'P 1'
#
loop_
_entity.id
_entity.type
_entity.pdbx_description
1 polymer ?
#
loop_
_entity_poly.entity_id
_entity_poly.type
_entity_poly.pdbx_seq_one_letter_code
_entity_poly.pdbx_strand_id
1 'polypeptide(L)'
;MSFKEDLEAGKKIEEYILKRIQKKYPQAKLMEGYFKEYDIIIPEIDKTIEVKSDVKSLHTGNFVVEVEFDGKPSALSTTTADWWVFYDSETEFWITPELIRHSVKELELREFIGKGDTKSKKAYLCPKDYIKINAEFVRPVE
;
A
#
# COMPACT_ATOMS: atom_id res chain seq x y z
N MET A 1 -17.96 8.48 2.63
CA MET A 1 -17.92 7.33 1.72
C MET A 1 -18.27 6.05 2.48
N SER A 2 -19.08 5.17 1.91
CA SER A 2 -19.43 3.91 2.55
C SER A 2 -18.29 2.89 2.43
N PHE A 3 -18.31 1.86 3.28
CA PHE A 3 -17.35 0.76 3.22
C PHE A 3 -17.34 0.10 1.83
N LYS A 4 -18.52 -0.08 1.24
CA LYS A 4 -18.67 -0.67 -0.10
C LYS A 4 -18.01 0.19 -1.17
N GLU A 5 -18.21 1.52 -1.11
CA GLU A 5 -17.59 2.44 -2.06
C GLU A 5 -16.05 2.46 -1.93
N ASP A 6 -15.54 2.37 -0.70
CA ASP A 6 -14.10 2.29 -0.45
C ASP A 6 -13.49 1.02 -1.02
N LEU A 7 -14.17 -0.13 -0.88
CA LEU A 7 -13.73 -1.39 -1.46
C LEU A 7 -13.72 -1.33 -2.99
N GLU A 8 -14.75 -0.76 -3.59
CA GLU A 8 -14.84 -0.62 -5.04
C GLU A 8 -13.74 0.30 -5.59
N ALA A 9 -13.47 1.40 -4.90
CA ALA A 9 -12.40 2.32 -5.28
C ALA A 9 -11.04 1.66 -5.20
N GLY A 10 -10.78 0.90 -4.12
CA GLY A 10 -9.54 0.16 -3.95
C GLY A 10 -9.34 -0.89 -5.04
N LYS A 11 -10.41 -1.60 -5.39
CA LYS A 11 -10.36 -2.62 -6.44
C LYS A 11 -10.07 -2.01 -7.81
N LYS A 12 -10.64 -0.85 -8.12
CA LYS A 12 -10.35 -0.15 -9.38
C LYS A 12 -8.89 0.26 -9.50
N ILE A 13 -8.28 0.67 -8.39
CA ILE A 13 -6.87 1.04 -8.35
C ILE A 13 -6.00 -0.20 -8.56
N GLU A 14 -6.31 -1.31 -7.90
CA GLU A 14 -5.61 -2.58 -8.11
C GLU A 14 -5.69 -3.01 -9.58
N GLU A 15 -6.87 -2.90 -10.21
CA GLU A 15 -7.05 -3.23 -11.62
C GLU A 15 -6.24 -2.31 -12.53
N TYR A 16 -6.16 -1.03 -12.21
CA TYR A 16 -5.36 -0.06 -12.95
C TYR A 16 -3.87 -0.43 -12.89
N ILE A 17 -3.35 -0.71 -11.70
CA ILE A 17 -1.95 -1.13 -11.52
C ILE A 17 -1.69 -2.43 -12.27
N LEU A 18 -2.62 -3.40 -12.17
CA LEU A 18 -2.52 -4.67 -12.88
C LEU A 18 -2.39 -4.47 -14.39
N LYS A 19 -3.23 -3.63 -14.98
CA LYS A 19 -3.19 -3.38 -16.43
C LYS A 19 -1.85 -2.80 -16.89
N ARG A 20 -1.25 -1.92 -16.07
CA ARG A 20 0.08 -1.40 -16.37
C ARG A 20 1.15 -2.48 -16.33
N ILE A 21 1.07 -3.36 -15.33
CA ILE A 21 1.99 -4.49 -15.19
C ILE A 21 1.85 -5.45 -16.37
N GLN A 22 0.62 -5.71 -16.80
CA GLN A 22 0.33 -6.65 -17.89
C GLN A 22 0.91 -6.22 -19.22
N LYS A 23 1.23 -4.94 -19.39
CA LYS A 23 1.93 -4.47 -20.61
C LYS A 23 3.28 -5.15 -20.78
N LYS A 24 3.96 -5.47 -19.67
CA LYS A 24 5.26 -6.15 -19.67
C LYS A 24 5.14 -7.62 -19.30
N TYR A 25 4.23 -7.94 -18.36
CA TYR A 25 4.03 -9.28 -17.83
C TYR A 25 2.57 -9.69 -18.00
N PRO A 26 2.20 -10.21 -19.19
CA PRO A 26 0.79 -10.51 -19.52
C PRO A 26 0.10 -11.50 -18.58
N GLN A 27 0.87 -12.33 -17.88
CA GLN A 27 0.29 -13.34 -16.97
C GLN A 27 0.04 -12.81 -15.56
N ALA A 28 0.41 -11.57 -15.27
CA ALA A 28 0.11 -10.96 -13.98
C ALA A 28 -1.39 -11.00 -13.72
N LYS A 29 -1.78 -11.24 -12.46
CA LYS A 29 -3.19 -11.35 -12.09
C LYS A 29 -3.45 -10.87 -10.67
N LEU A 30 -4.70 -10.46 -10.42
CA LEU A 30 -5.15 -10.12 -9.08
C LEU A 30 -5.37 -11.39 -8.27
N MET A 31 -5.05 -11.29 -6.98
CA MET A 31 -5.46 -12.28 -6.00
C MET A 31 -6.84 -11.89 -5.49
N GLU A 32 -7.69 -12.88 -5.24
CA GLU A 32 -9.05 -12.67 -4.77
C GLU A 32 -9.25 -13.21 -3.37
N GLY A 33 -10.25 -12.67 -2.65
CA GLY A 33 -10.63 -13.12 -1.33
C GLY A 33 -10.30 -12.12 -0.23
N TYR A 34 -10.86 -12.35 0.95
CA TYR A 34 -10.70 -11.44 2.10
C TYR A 34 -9.36 -11.61 2.81
N PHE A 35 -8.78 -12.80 2.79
CA PHE A 35 -7.54 -13.11 3.51
C PHE A 35 -6.37 -13.33 2.56
N LYS A 36 -6.32 -12.56 1.50
CA LYS A 36 -5.22 -12.62 0.54
C LYS A 36 -3.95 -12.02 1.14
N GLU A 37 -2.82 -12.67 0.88
CA GLU A 37 -1.52 -12.24 1.41
C GLU A 37 -0.94 -11.07 0.62
N TYR A 38 -1.39 -10.87 -0.62
CA TYR A 38 -0.97 -9.79 -1.51
C TYR A 38 -2.06 -9.56 -2.56
N ASP A 39 -1.98 -8.43 -3.26
CA ASP A 39 -3.00 -8.04 -4.23
C ASP A 39 -2.75 -8.58 -5.64
N ILE A 40 -1.50 -8.62 -6.06
CA ILE A 40 -1.11 -9.00 -7.43
C ILE A 40 0.05 -9.97 -7.39
N ILE A 41 0.00 -10.99 -8.26
CA ILE A 41 1.13 -11.89 -8.51
C ILE A 41 1.59 -11.73 -9.96
N ILE A 42 2.92 -11.73 -10.16
CA ILE A 42 3.56 -11.69 -11.47
C ILE A 42 4.32 -13.01 -11.65
N PRO A 43 3.68 -14.04 -12.25
CA PRO A 43 4.31 -15.36 -12.36
C PRO A 43 5.62 -15.35 -13.15
N GLU A 44 5.73 -14.51 -14.17
CA GLU A 44 6.92 -14.44 -15.04
C GLU A 44 8.21 -14.14 -14.30
N ILE A 45 8.12 -13.42 -13.17
CA ILE A 45 9.29 -13.06 -12.36
C ILE A 45 9.17 -13.54 -10.92
N ASP A 46 8.13 -14.32 -10.61
CA ASP A 46 7.86 -14.84 -9.25
C ASP A 46 7.86 -13.72 -8.20
N LYS A 47 7.11 -12.65 -8.46
CA LYS A 47 7.00 -11.51 -7.56
C LYS A 47 5.56 -11.21 -7.22
N THR A 48 5.35 -10.67 -6.02
CA THR A 48 4.04 -10.32 -5.49
C THR A 48 4.02 -8.86 -5.08
N ILE A 49 2.83 -8.25 -5.18
CA ILE A 49 2.68 -6.81 -4.98
C ILE A 49 1.48 -6.53 -4.07
N GLU A 50 1.69 -5.64 -3.12
CA GLU A 50 0.65 -5.05 -2.28
C GLU A 50 0.39 -3.63 -2.76
N VAL A 51 -0.86 -3.29 -3.08
CA VAL A 51 -1.23 -1.95 -3.53
C VAL A 51 -1.84 -1.18 -2.36
N LYS A 52 -1.28 0.00 -2.08
CA LYS A 52 -1.75 0.90 -1.01
C LYS A 52 -2.21 2.22 -1.63
N SER A 53 -3.52 2.43 -1.63
CA SER A 53 -4.10 3.69 -2.07
C SER A 53 -4.18 4.67 -0.91
N ASP A 54 -3.59 5.83 -1.06
CA ASP A 54 -3.62 6.88 -0.04
C ASP A 54 -3.75 8.25 -0.70
N VAL A 55 -4.95 8.53 -1.21
CA VAL A 55 -5.25 9.78 -1.91
C VAL A 55 -5.21 10.98 -0.96
N LYS A 56 -5.52 10.76 0.32
CA LYS A 56 -5.44 11.82 1.34
C LYS A 56 -4.04 12.39 1.48
N SER A 57 -3.03 11.61 1.10
CA SER A 57 -1.63 12.05 1.14
C SER A 57 -1.33 13.23 0.23
N LEU A 58 -2.18 13.51 -0.77
CA LEU A 58 -2.06 14.71 -1.58
C LEU A 58 -2.23 15.98 -0.75
N HIS A 59 -3.00 15.91 0.33
CA HIS A 59 -3.23 17.05 1.22
C HIS A 59 -2.33 17.03 2.45
N THR A 60 -2.06 15.85 2.99
CA THR A 60 -1.26 15.72 4.22
C THR A 60 0.25 15.68 3.96
N GLY A 61 0.66 15.25 2.77
CA GLY A 61 2.07 15.02 2.44
C GLY A 61 2.65 13.75 3.04
N ASN A 62 1.82 12.93 3.69
CA ASN A 62 2.25 11.72 4.38
C ASN A 62 1.49 10.50 3.90
N PHE A 63 2.19 9.37 3.76
CA PHE A 63 1.56 8.07 3.65
C PHE A 63 1.32 7.50 5.04
N VAL A 64 0.21 6.79 5.22
CA VAL A 64 -0.09 6.07 6.47
C VAL A 64 0.45 4.65 6.32
N VAL A 65 1.41 4.30 7.17
CA VAL A 65 2.03 2.96 7.13
C VAL A 65 1.60 2.20 8.39
N GLU A 66 0.57 1.37 8.23
CA GLU A 66 0.00 0.58 9.32
C GLU A 66 0.90 -0.58 9.71
N VAL A 67 1.02 -0.83 11.02
CA VAL A 67 1.80 -1.95 11.56
C VAL A 67 1.01 -2.79 12.56
N GLU A 68 -0.11 -2.29 13.07
CA GLU A 68 -0.95 -3.00 14.03
C GLU A 68 -2.41 -2.58 13.88
N PHE A 69 -3.31 -3.54 14.00
CA PHE A 69 -4.75 -3.30 13.99
C PHE A 69 -5.40 -4.16 15.06
N ASP A 70 -6.23 -3.53 15.91
CA ASP A 70 -6.95 -4.21 17.00
C ASP A 70 -6.03 -5.05 17.88
N GLY A 71 -4.85 -4.52 18.21
CA GLY A 71 -3.87 -5.19 19.06
C GLY A 71 -3.06 -6.31 18.39
N LYS A 72 -3.23 -6.52 17.08
CA LYS A 72 -2.55 -7.59 16.34
C LYS A 72 -1.66 -7.01 15.25
N PRO A 73 -0.48 -7.62 15.01
CA PRO A 73 0.37 -7.19 13.90
C PRO A 73 -0.41 -7.19 12.58
N SER A 74 -0.22 -6.17 11.76
CA SER A 74 -0.91 -6.03 10.49
C SER A 74 -0.05 -5.30 9.46
N ALA A 75 -0.51 -5.30 8.23
CA ALA A 75 0.09 -4.58 7.09
C ALA A 75 1.61 -4.76 7.03
N LEU A 76 2.41 -3.73 7.31
CA LEU A 76 3.88 -3.82 7.20
C LEU A 76 4.47 -4.89 8.13
N SER A 77 3.86 -5.14 9.29
CA SER A 77 4.36 -6.14 10.25
C SER A 77 4.19 -7.57 9.77
N THR A 78 3.22 -7.83 8.88
CA THR A 78 2.87 -9.19 8.44
C THR A 78 3.03 -9.43 6.95
N THR A 79 3.33 -8.40 6.18
CA THR A 79 3.37 -8.52 4.72
C THR A 79 4.39 -9.54 4.23
N THR A 80 3.99 -10.31 3.23
CA THR A 80 4.87 -11.24 2.50
C THR A 80 5.07 -10.78 1.06
N ALA A 81 4.50 -9.64 0.69
CA ALA A 81 4.65 -9.11 -0.66
C ALA A 81 6.11 -8.69 -0.92
N ASP A 82 6.55 -8.87 -2.15
CA ASP A 82 7.89 -8.45 -2.58
C ASP A 82 7.99 -6.93 -2.74
N TRP A 83 6.92 -6.30 -3.25
CA TRP A 83 6.83 -4.85 -3.42
C TRP A 83 5.52 -4.31 -2.91
N TRP A 84 5.57 -3.07 -2.41
CA TRP A 84 4.40 -2.25 -2.17
C TRP A 84 4.37 -1.13 -3.19
N VAL A 85 3.17 -0.82 -3.68
CA VAL A 85 2.95 0.35 -4.55
C VAL A 85 2.06 1.31 -3.78
N PHE A 86 2.62 2.46 -3.42
CA PHE A 86 1.82 3.56 -2.88
C PHE A 86 1.26 4.37 -4.04
N TYR A 87 -0.04 4.55 -4.04
CA TYR A 87 -0.76 5.26 -5.09
C TYR A 87 -1.48 6.45 -4.47
N ASP A 88 -1.17 7.66 -4.94
CA ASP A 88 -1.80 8.89 -4.45
C ASP A 88 -2.71 9.58 -5.47
N SER A 89 -3.07 8.93 -6.55
CA SER A 89 -3.80 9.36 -7.73
C SER A 89 -2.99 10.15 -8.76
N GLU A 90 -1.85 10.68 -8.40
CA GLU A 90 -0.95 11.39 -9.32
C GLU A 90 0.33 10.61 -9.60
N THR A 91 0.77 9.81 -8.64
CA THR A 91 2.07 9.15 -8.69
C THR A 91 1.98 7.75 -8.09
N GLU A 92 2.78 6.83 -8.61
CA GLU A 92 3.00 5.49 -8.06
C GLU A 92 4.42 5.43 -7.50
N PHE A 93 4.55 4.98 -6.25
CA PHE A 93 5.83 4.80 -5.57
C PHE A 93 6.03 3.31 -5.34
N TRP A 94 7.01 2.71 -6.01
CA TRP A 94 7.32 1.28 -5.93
C TRP A 94 8.49 1.06 -4.98
N ILE A 95 8.22 0.37 -3.87
CA ILE A 95 9.20 0.22 -2.79
C ILE A 95 9.06 -1.15 -2.14
N THR A 96 10.17 -1.73 -1.67
CA THR A 96 10.12 -3.00 -0.95
C THR A 96 9.72 -2.78 0.51
N PRO A 97 9.10 -3.78 1.17
CA PRO A 97 8.79 -3.67 2.60
C PRO A 97 10.01 -3.37 3.47
N GLU A 98 11.17 -3.94 3.12
CA GLU A 98 12.42 -3.66 3.85
C GLU A 98 12.78 -2.18 3.80
N LEU A 99 12.67 -1.56 2.63
CA LEU A 99 12.97 -0.14 2.46
C LEU A 99 11.90 0.74 3.13
N ILE A 100 10.65 0.27 3.19
CA ILE A 100 9.63 0.97 3.97
C ILE A 100 10.00 0.97 5.45
N ARG A 101 10.41 -0.18 5.99
CA ARG A 101 10.85 -0.30 7.40
C ARG A 101 12.01 0.64 7.69
N HIS A 102 12.94 0.74 6.76
CA HIS A 102 14.05 1.68 6.85
C HIS A 102 13.55 3.14 6.86
N SER A 103 12.57 3.45 6.01
CA SER A 103 12.02 4.80 5.89
C SER A 103 11.32 5.28 7.16
N VAL A 104 10.71 4.37 7.93
CA VAL A 104 9.92 4.73 9.12
C VAL A 104 10.66 4.55 10.44
N LYS A 105 11.87 4.03 10.44
CA LYS A 105 12.59 3.62 11.65
C LYS A 105 12.81 4.74 12.69
N GLU A 106 12.90 5.98 12.24
CA GLU A 106 13.11 7.14 13.12
C GLU A 106 11.81 7.90 13.41
N LEU A 107 10.68 7.41 12.88
CA LEU A 107 9.40 8.07 13.07
C LEU A 107 8.69 7.57 14.32
N GLU A 108 7.84 8.44 14.88
CA GLU A 108 7.01 8.10 16.03
C GLU A 108 5.83 7.23 15.59
N LEU A 109 5.62 6.11 16.29
CA LEU A 109 4.45 5.27 16.09
C LEU A 109 3.24 5.94 16.73
N ARG A 110 2.16 6.08 15.99
CA ARG A 110 0.93 6.74 16.43
C ARG A 110 -0.23 5.76 16.49
N GLU A 111 -1.14 6.03 17.43
CA GLU A 111 -2.37 5.25 17.55
C GLU A 111 -3.54 6.07 17.03
N PHE A 112 -4.39 5.42 16.22
CA PHE A 112 -5.58 6.02 15.64
C PHE A 112 -6.80 5.21 16.00
N ILE A 113 -7.88 5.90 16.43
CA ILE A 113 -9.20 5.28 16.61
C ILE A 113 -10.14 6.02 15.67
N GLY A 114 -10.70 5.32 14.70
CA GLY A 114 -11.63 5.91 13.75
C GLY A 114 -12.91 6.37 14.45
N LYS A 115 -13.54 7.42 13.92
CA LYS A 115 -14.79 7.93 14.45
C LYS A 115 -15.87 6.84 14.39
N GLY A 116 -16.42 6.48 15.55
CA GLY A 116 -17.40 5.41 15.67
C GLY A 116 -16.83 4.01 15.75
N ASP A 117 -15.51 3.87 15.64
CA ASP A 117 -14.83 2.58 15.77
C ASP A 117 -14.52 2.26 17.23
N THR A 118 -14.55 0.97 17.56
CA THR A 118 -14.10 0.47 18.85
C THR A 118 -12.67 -0.10 18.75
N LYS A 119 -12.14 -0.19 17.53
CA LYS A 119 -10.82 -0.78 17.26
C LYS A 119 -9.80 0.30 16.92
N SER A 120 -8.60 0.15 17.45
CA SER A 120 -7.51 1.05 17.16
C SER A 120 -6.56 0.47 16.13
N LYS A 121 -5.83 1.33 15.43
CA LYS A 121 -4.70 0.92 14.61
C LYS A 121 -3.46 1.73 15.02
N LYS A 122 -2.30 1.12 14.86
CA LYS A 122 -1.03 1.80 15.03
C LYS A 122 -0.35 1.92 13.68
N ALA A 123 0.12 3.11 13.38
CA ALA A 123 0.70 3.43 12.09
C ALA A 123 1.72 4.56 12.20
N TYR A 124 2.60 4.64 11.21
CA TYR A 124 3.50 5.77 11.03
C TYR A 124 2.90 6.72 10.00
N LEU A 125 2.99 8.02 10.27
CA LEU A 125 2.74 9.04 9.25
C LEU A 125 4.08 9.31 8.57
N CYS A 126 4.28 8.69 7.41
CA CYS A 126 5.57 8.74 6.72
C CYS A 126 5.56 9.82 5.64
N PRO A 127 6.42 10.86 5.76
CA PRO A 127 6.51 11.86 4.71
C PRO A 127 6.79 11.19 3.36
N LYS A 128 6.12 11.64 2.31
CA LYS A 128 6.30 11.07 0.96
C LYS A 128 7.75 11.09 0.49
N ASP A 129 8.51 12.12 0.89
CA ASP A 129 9.92 12.22 0.51
C ASP A 129 10.75 11.05 1.04
N TYR A 130 10.41 10.51 2.22
CA TYR A 130 11.11 9.35 2.78
C TYR A 130 10.89 8.12 1.90
N ILE A 131 9.66 7.92 1.44
CA ILE A 131 9.33 6.81 0.53
C ILE A 131 9.98 7.04 -0.82
N LYS A 132 9.92 8.26 -1.35
CA LYS A 132 10.49 8.61 -2.65
C LYS A 132 12.00 8.36 -2.71
N ILE A 133 12.72 8.76 -1.65
CA ILE A 133 14.18 8.58 -1.59
C ILE A 133 14.57 7.09 -1.61
N ASN A 134 13.77 6.25 -0.96
CA ASN A 134 14.06 4.83 -0.82
C ASN A 134 13.35 3.95 -1.87
N ALA A 135 12.46 4.52 -2.67
CA ALA A 135 11.73 3.76 -3.69
C ALA A 135 12.66 3.25 -4.78
N GLU A 136 12.36 2.06 -5.31
CA GLU A 136 13.07 1.54 -6.47
C GLU A 136 12.81 2.39 -7.70
N PHE A 137 11.55 2.81 -7.87
CA PHE A 137 11.19 3.82 -8.88
C PHE A 137 9.89 4.51 -8.51
N VAL A 138 9.72 5.68 -9.08
CA VAL A 138 8.55 6.53 -8.92
C VAL A 138 8.11 6.93 -10.33
N ARG A 139 6.84 6.75 -10.64
CA ARG A 139 6.34 7.10 -11.97
C ARG A 139 4.97 7.79 -11.89
N PRO A 140 4.68 8.68 -12.85
CA PRO A 140 3.37 9.32 -12.86
C PRO A 140 2.27 8.33 -13.21
N VAL A 141 1.09 8.59 -12.68
CA VAL A 141 -0.12 7.86 -13.06
C VAL A 141 -0.50 8.30 -14.49
N GLU A 142 -0.84 7.33 -15.32
CA GLU A 142 -1.23 7.58 -16.71
C GLU A 142 -2.63 8.19 -16.80
#